data_b1d569a796568cee53e3578eb6a86672
#
_entry.id   b1d569a796568cee53e3578eb6a86672
#
_cell.length_a   1.000
_cell.length_b   1.000
_cell.length_c   1.000
_cell.angle_alpha   90.00
_cell.angle_beta   90.00
_cell.angle_gamma   90.00
#
_symmetry.space_group_name_H-M   'P 1'
#
loop_
_entity.id
_entity.type
_entity.pdbx_description
1 polymer ?
#
loop_
_entity_poly.entity_id
_entity_poly.type
_entity_poly.pdbx_seq_one_letter_code
_entity_poly.pdbx_strand_id
1 'polypeptide(L)'
;DVYKRQGVDSAQGENDFAPLRNIFNEWLVRDTSKKIKAVKRSKGMSGKPITSKPVYGYLMDEDENFIIDEEAAPVVRQIYSLCLAGNGPTKIARMLTEQQIPTPGTLEYRRTGSTRRYHPGYECKWATNTVVHLLENREYTGCLVNFKTEKPSYKLKHSIENPPEKQAVFENHHEPIIDRETWERVQELRKPVSYTHLRAHETRSNL
;
A
#
# COMPACT_ATOMS: atom_id res chain seq x y z
N ASP A 1 34.08 -29.99 6.23
CA ASP A 1 34.66 -29.13 7.26
C ASP A 1 33.99 -27.78 7.48
N VAL A 2 32.93 -27.49 6.75
CA VAL A 2 32.13 -26.23 6.92
C VAL A 2 31.25 -26.28 8.19
N TYR A 3 30.89 -27.49 8.65
CA TYR A 3 30.03 -27.69 9.83
C TYR A 3 30.71 -27.57 11.19
N LYS A 4 32.04 -27.60 11.25
CA LYS A 4 32.80 -27.43 12.49
C LYS A 4 32.79 -26.02 13.09
N ARG A 5 32.41 -25.00 12.28
CA ARG A 5 32.36 -23.60 12.76
C ARG A 5 31.06 -23.22 13.48
N GLN A 6 30.02 -24.04 13.44
CA GLN A 6 28.72 -23.71 14.07
C GLN A 6 28.56 -24.34 15.47
N GLY A 7 29.53 -25.09 16.01
CA GLY A 7 29.41 -25.69 17.33
C GLY A 7 28.29 -26.71 17.50
N VAL A 8 27.81 -27.28 16.37
CA VAL A 8 26.80 -28.35 16.33
C VAL A 8 27.38 -29.47 15.48
N ASP A 9 27.89 -30.50 16.14
CA ASP A 9 28.29 -31.73 15.48
C ASP A 9 27.17 -32.75 15.61
N SER A 10 26.47 -33.04 14.51
CA SER A 10 25.35 -33.99 14.46
C SER A 10 25.78 -35.45 14.74
N ALA A 11 27.09 -35.72 14.80
CA ALA A 11 27.64 -37.05 15.04
C ALA A 11 27.95 -37.32 16.53
N GLN A 12 27.91 -36.31 17.39
CA GLN A 12 28.07 -36.48 18.83
C GLN A 12 26.68 -36.28 19.48
N GLY A 13 26.12 -37.34 20.03
CA GLY A 13 24.86 -37.43 20.75
C GLY A 13 24.20 -36.14 21.29
N GLU A 14 23.00 -36.25 21.82
CA GLU A 14 22.12 -35.18 22.28
C GLU A 14 22.84 -33.89 22.71
N ASN A 15 22.68 -32.84 21.89
CA ASN A 15 23.26 -31.54 22.19
C ASN A 15 22.39 -30.86 23.24
N ASP A 16 22.68 -31.11 24.53
CA ASP A 16 21.92 -30.59 25.70
C ASP A 16 21.71 -29.06 25.67
N PHE A 17 22.53 -28.36 24.89
CA PHE A 17 22.43 -26.91 24.71
C PHE A 17 21.53 -26.48 23.57
N ALA A 18 21.03 -27.38 22.71
CA ALA A 18 20.17 -27.02 21.59
C ALA A 18 18.83 -26.36 22.04
N PRO A 19 18.14 -26.83 23.07
CA PRO A 19 16.92 -26.16 23.59
C PRO A 19 17.22 -24.75 24.10
N LEU A 20 18.33 -24.57 24.84
CA LEU A 20 18.73 -23.27 25.37
C LEU A 20 19.05 -22.28 24.25
N ARG A 21 19.76 -22.72 23.22
CA ARG A 21 20.08 -21.93 22.04
C ARG A 21 18.80 -21.49 21.28
N ASN A 22 17.83 -22.38 21.16
CA ASN A 22 16.55 -22.09 20.52
C ASN A 22 15.75 -21.01 21.30
N ILE A 23 15.70 -21.13 22.62
CA ILE A 23 15.06 -20.13 23.48
C ILE A 23 15.75 -18.77 23.35
N PHE A 24 17.08 -18.75 23.36
CA PHE A 24 17.87 -17.52 23.22
C PHE A 24 17.64 -16.86 21.85
N ASN A 25 17.65 -17.65 20.77
CA ASN A 25 17.38 -17.16 19.42
C ASN A 25 15.95 -16.59 19.31
N GLU A 26 14.94 -17.26 19.89
CA GLU A 26 13.57 -16.75 19.89
C GLU A 26 13.46 -15.43 20.67
N TRP A 27 14.13 -15.36 21.83
CA TRP A 27 14.18 -14.13 22.64
C TRP A 27 14.82 -12.98 21.86
N LEU A 28 15.95 -13.21 21.19
CA LEU A 28 16.68 -12.23 20.39
C LEU A 28 15.83 -11.68 19.25
N VAL A 29 15.15 -12.56 18.51
CA VAL A 29 14.24 -12.15 17.42
C VAL A 29 13.07 -11.32 17.96
N ARG A 30 12.52 -11.70 19.10
CA ARG A 30 11.43 -10.95 19.77
C ARG A 30 11.91 -9.56 20.21
N ASP A 31 13.05 -9.46 20.84
CA ASP A 31 13.63 -8.19 21.30
C ASP A 31 13.94 -7.27 20.12
N THR A 32 14.60 -7.78 19.08
CA THR A 32 14.87 -7.05 17.84
C THR A 32 13.59 -6.54 17.20
N SER A 33 12.55 -7.38 17.14
CA SER A 33 11.24 -6.98 16.61
C SER A 33 10.60 -5.83 17.40
N LYS A 34 10.70 -5.86 18.73
CA LYS A 34 10.22 -4.76 19.59
C LYS A 34 10.98 -3.47 19.35
N LYS A 35 12.30 -3.53 19.25
CA LYS A 35 13.16 -2.36 18.96
C LYS A 35 12.82 -1.73 17.60
N ILE A 36 12.69 -2.55 16.55
CA ILE A 36 12.30 -2.06 15.22
C ILE A 36 10.93 -1.39 15.26
N LYS A 37 9.93 -1.97 15.96
CA LYS A 37 8.60 -1.37 16.11
C LYS A 37 8.66 -0.03 16.85
N ALA A 38 9.45 0.06 17.92
CA ALA A 38 9.63 1.29 18.68
C ALA A 38 10.22 2.41 17.83
N VAL A 39 11.30 2.12 17.08
CA VAL A 39 11.92 3.09 16.16
C VAL A 39 10.95 3.53 15.06
N LYS A 40 10.23 2.59 14.43
CA LYS A 40 9.20 2.93 13.43
C LYS A 40 8.09 3.79 14.01
N ARG A 41 7.65 3.50 15.23
CA ARG A 41 6.63 4.29 15.91
C ARG A 41 7.12 5.70 16.21
N SER A 42 8.32 5.85 16.75
CA SER A 42 8.92 7.16 17.01
C SER A 42 9.05 7.97 15.71
N LYS A 43 9.63 7.39 14.66
CA LYS A 43 9.77 8.03 13.34
C LYS A 43 8.41 8.42 12.76
N GLY A 44 7.45 7.51 12.77
CA GLY A 44 6.13 7.74 12.18
C GLY A 44 5.28 8.76 12.94
N MET A 45 5.43 8.87 14.26
CA MET A 45 4.74 9.87 15.09
C MET A 45 5.38 11.25 14.98
N SER A 46 6.65 11.36 14.54
CA SER A 46 7.30 12.64 14.28
C SER A 46 6.95 13.25 12.90
N GLY A 47 6.02 12.65 12.14
CA GLY A 47 5.63 13.14 10.82
C GLY A 47 6.59 12.74 9.70
N LYS A 48 7.55 11.85 9.96
CA LYS A 48 8.42 11.32 8.91
C LYS A 48 7.83 10.05 8.27
N PRO A 49 8.01 9.83 6.95
CA PRO A 49 7.57 8.61 6.29
C PRO A 49 8.21 7.37 6.91
N ILE A 50 7.41 6.36 7.22
CA ILE A 50 7.89 5.05 7.67
C ILE A 50 8.07 4.05 6.51
N THR A 51 7.66 4.44 5.32
CA THR A 51 7.85 3.67 4.09
C THR A 51 9.12 4.13 3.37
N SER A 52 9.77 3.20 2.69
CA SER A 52 10.90 3.50 1.81
C SER A 52 10.47 3.80 0.37
N LYS A 53 9.19 3.65 0.06
CA LYS A 53 8.64 3.90 -1.27
C LYS A 53 7.37 4.72 -1.15
N PRO A 54 7.32 5.90 -1.77
CA PRO A 54 6.10 6.68 -1.85
C PRO A 54 5.06 6.00 -2.75
N VAL A 55 3.85 6.54 -2.74
CA VAL A 55 2.79 6.10 -3.65
C VAL A 55 3.12 6.50 -5.09
N TYR A 56 2.55 5.76 -6.07
CA TYR A 56 2.71 6.08 -7.49
C TYR A 56 2.32 7.52 -7.77
N GLY A 57 3.15 8.27 -8.47
CA GLY A 57 2.99 9.69 -8.69
C GLY A 57 3.92 10.57 -7.86
N TYR A 58 4.59 9.97 -6.86
CA TYR A 58 5.62 10.64 -6.07
C TYR A 58 6.94 9.88 -6.11
N LEU A 59 8.03 10.62 -5.94
CA LEU A 59 9.37 10.13 -5.67
C LEU A 59 9.76 10.53 -4.25
N MET A 60 10.81 9.92 -3.73
CA MET A 60 11.41 10.28 -2.44
C MET A 60 12.76 10.90 -2.70
N ASP A 61 13.00 12.08 -2.12
CA ASP A 61 14.30 12.75 -2.17
C ASP A 61 15.28 12.19 -1.13
N GLU A 62 16.50 12.74 -1.06
CA GLU A 62 17.54 12.33 -0.11
C GLU A 62 17.15 12.62 1.35
N ASP A 63 16.30 13.63 1.59
CA ASP A 63 15.80 14.03 2.91
C ASP A 63 14.53 13.27 3.33
N GLU A 64 14.14 12.26 2.58
CA GLU A 64 12.93 11.46 2.78
C GLU A 64 11.61 12.24 2.55
N ASN A 65 11.61 13.36 1.83
CA ASN A 65 10.39 14.09 1.46
C ASN A 65 9.81 13.53 0.17
N PHE A 66 8.49 13.66 0.02
CA PHE A 66 7.79 13.28 -1.21
C PHE A 66 7.83 14.44 -2.20
N ILE A 67 8.37 14.20 -3.37
CA ILE A 67 8.38 15.12 -4.51
C ILE A 67 7.53 14.57 -5.66
N ILE A 68 6.91 15.46 -6.43
CA ILE A 68 6.05 15.05 -7.55
C ILE A 68 6.89 14.36 -8.62
N ASP A 69 6.41 13.20 -9.09
CA ASP A 69 6.98 12.48 -10.22
C ASP A 69 6.37 13.00 -11.53
N GLU A 70 7.14 13.74 -12.30
CA GLU A 70 6.72 14.36 -13.57
C GLU A 70 6.20 13.34 -14.61
N GLU A 71 6.66 12.08 -14.56
CA GLU A 71 6.23 11.01 -15.45
C GLU A 71 4.94 10.34 -14.97
N ALA A 72 4.79 10.11 -13.68
CA ALA A 72 3.67 9.36 -13.12
C ALA A 72 2.50 10.24 -12.65
N ALA A 73 2.74 11.47 -12.19
CA ALA A 73 1.69 12.36 -11.70
C ALA A 73 0.64 12.72 -12.76
N PRO A 74 0.97 12.96 -14.04
CA PRO A 74 -0.03 13.18 -15.08
C PRO A 74 -1.01 12.01 -15.23
N VAL A 75 -0.52 10.78 -15.09
CA VAL A 75 -1.36 9.57 -15.15
C VAL A 75 -2.33 9.52 -13.96
N VAL A 76 -1.87 9.91 -12.77
CA VAL A 76 -2.75 10.02 -11.58
C VAL A 76 -3.85 11.04 -11.84
N ARG A 77 -3.50 12.25 -12.29
CA ARG A 77 -4.49 13.30 -12.64
C ARG A 77 -5.49 12.82 -13.70
N GLN A 78 -5.02 12.10 -14.72
CA GLN A 78 -5.88 11.51 -15.74
C GLN A 78 -6.87 10.50 -15.15
N ILE A 79 -6.44 9.62 -14.26
CA ILE A 79 -7.31 8.64 -13.59
C ILE A 79 -8.43 9.35 -12.81
N TYR A 80 -8.11 10.41 -12.07
CA TYR A 80 -9.10 11.20 -11.32
C TYR A 80 -10.06 11.93 -12.27
N SER A 81 -9.58 12.56 -13.33
CA SER A 81 -10.40 13.22 -14.35
C SER A 81 -11.36 12.25 -15.02
N LEU A 82 -10.90 11.05 -15.40
CA LEU A 82 -11.75 10.01 -15.98
C LEU A 82 -12.83 9.53 -15.00
N CYS A 83 -12.50 9.43 -13.72
CA CYS A 83 -13.46 9.06 -12.68
C CYS A 83 -14.54 10.13 -12.51
N LEU A 84 -14.16 11.42 -12.48
CA LEU A 84 -15.11 12.54 -12.44
C LEU A 84 -16.01 12.61 -13.67
N ALA A 85 -15.50 12.16 -14.83
CA ALA A 85 -16.30 12.02 -16.06
C ALA A 85 -17.25 10.81 -16.04
N GLY A 86 -17.42 10.13 -14.89
CA GLY A 86 -18.36 9.02 -14.70
C GLY A 86 -17.85 7.66 -15.15
N ASN A 87 -16.54 7.51 -15.40
CA ASN A 87 -15.99 6.20 -15.76
C ASN A 87 -15.66 5.40 -14.51
N GLY A 88 -16.15 4.16 -14.43
CA GLY A 88 -15.79 3.23 -13.35
C GLY A 88 -14.35 2.71 -13.48
N PRO A 89 -13.76 2.20 -12.36
CA PRO A 89 -12.35 1.77 -12.33
C PRO A 89 -11.97 0.74 -13.40
N THR A 90 -12.87 -0.18 -13.74
CA THR A 90 -12.65 -1.19 -14.79
C THR A 90 -12.52 -0.55 -16.18
N LYS A 91 -13.38 0.45 -16.48
CA LYS A 91 -13.32 1.18 -17.76
C LYS A 91 -12.06 2.04 -17.83
N ILE A 92 -11.68 2.70 -16.72
CA ILE A 92 -10.44 3.47 -16.63
C ILE A 92 -9.22 2.57 -16.89
N ALA A 93 -9.14 1.41 -16.21
CA ALA A 93 -8.05 0.45 -16.41
C ALA A 93 -7.91 0.01 -17.88
N ARG A 94 -9.06 -0.24 -18.56
CA ARG A 94 -9.08 -0.57 -19.97
C ARG A 94 -8.55 0.58 -20.83
N MET A 95 -9.01 1.81 -20.60
CA MET A 95 -8.57 2.99 -21.35
C MET A 95 -7.07 3.22 -21.21
N LEU A 96 -6.50 3.09 -20.01
CA LEU A 96 -5.06 3.22 -19.78
C LEU A 96 -4.28 2.12 -20.50
N THR A 97 -4.82 0.90 -20.55
CA THR A 97 -4.23 -0.23 -21.28
C THR A 97 -4.25 0.01 -22.78
N GLU A 98 -5.36 0.50 -23.34
CA GLU A 98 -5.50 0.86 -24.77
C GLU A 98 -4.53 1.98 -25.16
N GLN A 99 -4.30 2.93 -24.27
CA GLN A 99 -3.32 4.02 -24.46
C GLN A 99 -1.86 3.58 -24.26
N GLN A 100 -1.61 2.31 -23.96
CA GLN A 100 -0.27 1.75 -23.72
C GLN A 100 0.51 2.49 -22.62
N ILE A 101 -0.19 2.99 -21.60
CA ILE A 101 0.44 3.66 -20.45
C ILE A 101 1.12 2.60 -19.57
N PRO A 102 2.42 2.75 -19.24
CA PRO A 102 3.12 1.82 -18.36
C PRO A 102 2.46 1.70 -17.00
N THR A 103 2.33 0.47 -16.48
CA THR A 103 1.83 0.25 -15.12
C THR A 103 2.83 0.75 -14.07
N PRO A 104 2.38 1.01 -12.82
CA PRO A 104 3.28 1.38 -11.73
C PRO A 104 4.42 0.38 -11.53
N GLY A 105 4.17 -0.93 -11.71
CA GLY A 105 5.19 -1.97 -11.61
C GLY A 105 6.21 -1.92 -12.73
N THR A 106 5.78 -1.59 -13.95
CA THR A 106 6.66 -1.42 -15.11
C THR A 106 7.55 -0.20 -14.95
N LEU A 107 6.99 0.92 -14.48
CA LEU A 107 7.76 2.13 -14.23
C LEU A 107 8.81 1.90 -13.13
N GLU A 108 8.43 1.21 -12.05
CA GLU A 108 9.35 0.81 -10.99
C GLU A 108 10.48 -0.08 -11.53
N TYR A 109 10.16 -1.06 -12.37
CA TYR A 109 11.16 -1.94 -12.99
C TYR A 109 12.14 -1.17 -13.87
N ARG A 110 11.66 -0.25 -14.70
CA ARG A 110 12.52 0.59 -15.56
C ARG A 110 13.52 1.43 -14.77
N ARG A 111 13.13 1.92 -13.59
CA ARG A 111 13.95 2.79 -12.73
C ARG A 111 14.89 2.05 -11.81
N THR A 112 14.47 0.91 -11.27
CA THR A 112 15.18 0.23 -10.18
C THR A 112 15.62 -1.19 -10.50
N GLY A 113 15.18 -1.76 -11.64
CA GLY A 113 15.38 -3.17 -11.98
C GLY A 113 14.56 -4.15 -11.12
N SER A 114 13.67 -3.65 -10.24
CA SER A 114 12.88 -4.48 -9.33
C SER A 114 11.80 -5.27 -10.07
N THR A 115 11.89 -6.60 -10.05
CA THR A 115 10.91 -7.50 -10.70
C THR A 115 9.68 -7.80 -9.83
N ARG A 116 9.60 -7.26 -8.61
CA ARG A 116 8.56 -7.62 -7.62
C ARG A 116 7.12 -7.38 -8.11
N ARG A 117 6.90 -6.33 -8.90
CA ARG A 117 5.59 -5.95 -9.45
C ARG A 117 5.58 -5.90 -10.98
N TYR A 118 6.68 -6.32 -11.58
CA TYR A 118 6.84 -6.35 -13.03
C TYR A 118 6.38 -7.70 -13.56
N HIS A 119 5.57 -7.67 -14.61
CA HIS A 119 5.07 -8.86 -15.30
C HIS A 119 5.42 -8.75 -16.78
N PRO A 120 6.40 -9.52 -17.27
CA PRO A 120 6.75 -9.53 -18.69
C PRO A 120 5.53 -9.87 -19.57
N GLY A 121 5.34 -9.11 -20.66
CA GLY A 121 4.19 -9.23 -21.54
C GLY A 121 2.91 -8.51 -21.07
N TYR A 122 2.95 -7.87 -19.89
CA TYR A 122 1.82 -7.12 -19.31
C TYR A 122 2.22 -5.71 -18.86
N GLU A 123 3.23 -5.13 -19.52
CA GLU A 123 3.86 -3.86 -19.13
C GLU A 123 2.87 -2.70 -19.04
N CYS A 124 1.86 -2.69 -19.90
CA CYS A 124 0.82 -1.65 -19.97
C CYS A 124 -0.56 -2.18 -19.58
N LYS A 125 -0.68 -3.42 -19.06
CA LYS A 125 -1.97 -4.00 -18.68
C LYS A 125 -2.38 -3.58 -17.28
N TRP A 126 -3.23 -2.56 -17.19
CA TRP A 126 -3.74 -2.06 -15.93
C TRP A 126 -4.80 -2.99 -15.34
N ALA A 127 -4.65 -3.28 -14.06
CA ALA A 127 -5.65 -4.02 -13.28
C ALA A 127 -6.65 -3.05 -12.64
N THR A 128 -7.92 -3.43 -12.58
CA THR A 128 -8.97 -2.67 -11.92
C THR A 128 -8.61 -2.30 -10.47
N ASN A 129 -8.08 -3.27 -9.71
CA ASN A 129 -7.68 -3.06 -8.32
C ASN A 129 -6.57 -2.00 -8.17
N THR A 130 -5.65 -1.90 -9.13
CA THR A 130 -4.62 -0.86 -9.12
C THR A 130 -5.28 0.52 -9.22
N VAL A 131 -6.24 0.70 -10.14
CA VAL A 131 -6.98 1.97 -10.29
C VAL A 131 -7.80 2.26 -9.02
N VAL A 132 -8.47 1.26 -8.43
CA VAL A 132 -9.21 1.40 -7.17
C VAL A 132 -8.30 1.93 -6.07
N HIS A 133 -7.14 1.31 -5.84
CA HIS A 133 -6.19 1.73 -4.81
C HIS A 133 -5.64 3.15 -5.04
N LEU A 134 -5.42 3.55 -6.31
CA LEU A 134 -5.00 4.91 -6.61
C LEU A 134 -6.10 5.93 -6.29
N LEU A 135 -7.36 5.65 -6.64
CA LEU A 135 -8.50 6.53 -6.35
C LEU A 135 -8.81 6.65 -4.85
N GLU A 136 -8.52 5.63 -4.05
CA GLU A 136 -8.76 5.61 -2.59
C GLU A 136 -7.66 6.30 -1.79
N ASN A 137 -6.48 6.47 -2.39
CA ASN A 137 -5.33 6.91 -1.64
C ASN A 137 -5.38 8.40 -1.31
N ARG A 138 -5.58 8.71 -0.03
CA ARG A 138 -5.64 10.08 0.48
C ARG A 138 -4.30 10.84 0.36
N GLU A 139 -3.18 10.14 0.24
CA GLU A 139 -1.86 10.79 0.15
C GLU A 139 -1.72 11.69 -1.07
N TYR A 140 -2.57 11.53 -2.10
CA TYR A 140 -2.60 12.44 -3.25
C TYR A 140 -3.06 13.86 -2.90
N THR A 141 -3.70 14.07 -1.75
CA THR A 141 -4.10 15.40 -1.27
C THR A 141 -2.99 16.12 -0.50
N GLY A 142 -1.75 15.61 -0.54
CA GLY A 142 -0.61 16.21 0.15
C GLY A 142 -0.46 15.80 1.61
N CYS A 143 -1.24 14.85 2.11
CA CYS A 143 -1.10 14.34 3.46
C CYS A 143 -0.23 13.07 3.50
N LEU A 144 0.52 12.89 4.59
CA LEU A 144 1.22 11.64 4.89
C LEU A 144 0.35 10.79 5.81
N VAL A 145 0.14 9.52 5.47
CA VAL A 145 -0.60 8.56 6.29
C VAL A 145 0.31 7.44 6.75
N ASN A 146 0.73 7.48 8.00
CA ASN A 146 1.53 6.45 8.62
C ASN A 146 0.67 5.39 9.32
N PHE A 147 1.23 4.21 9.54
CA PHE A 147 0.61 3.08 10.25
C PHE A 147 -0.68 2.56 9.58
N LYS A 148 -0.81 2.62 8.26
CA LYS A 148 -1.92 2.01 7.52
C LYS A 148 -2.05 0.51 7.81
N THR A 149 -0.93 -0.18 8.02
CA THR A 149 -0.88 -1.61 8.32
C THR A 149 0.06 -1.91 9.48
N GLU A 150 -0.23 -2.98 10.20
CA GLU A 150 0.61 -3.49 11.28
C GLU A 150 0.84 -4.99 11.16
N LYS A 151 2.04 -5.45 11.56
CA LYS A 151 2.30 -6.87 11.86
C LYS A 151 2.21 -7.09 13.36
N PRO A 152 1.13 -7.70 13.88
CA PRO A 152 0.97 -7.93 15.32
C PRO A 152 2.12 -8.75 15.92
N SER A 153 2.59 -9.77 15.19
CA SER A 153 3.68 -10.65 15.61
C SER A 153 4.70 -10.84 14.49
N TYR A 154 5.97 -11.03 14.86
CA TYR A 154 7.03 -11.40 13.93
C TYR A 154 6.80 -12.78 13.27
N LYS A 155 6.01 -13.65 13.89
CA LYS A 155 5.62 -14.98 13.39
C LYS A 155 4.59 -14.91 12.26
N LEU A 156 3.84 -13.80 12.14
CA LEU A 156 2.83 -13.62 11.09
C LEU A 156 3.48 -13.18 9.78
N LYS A 157 3.12 -13.86 8.69
CA LYS A 157 3.64 -13.55 7.34
C LYS A 157 2.96 -12.32 6.72
N HIS A 158 1.70 -12.06 7.07
CA HIS A 158 0.88 -10.97 6.52
C HIS A 158 0.70 -9.84 7.53
N SER A 159 0.47 -8.64 7.01
CA SER A 159 0.09 -7.45 7.77
C SER A 159 -1.43 -7.37 7.86
N ILE A 160 -1.93 -6.75 8.92
CA ILE A 160 -3.34 -6.44 9.13
C ILE A 160 -3.52 -4.94 8.92
N GLU A 161 -4.61 -4.53 8.28
CA GLU A 161 -4.95 -3.13 8.13
C GLU A 161 -5.37 -2.53 9.48
N ASN A 162 -4.85 -1.36 9.77
CA ASN A 162 -5.24 -0.62 10.95
C ASN A 162 -6.49 0.23 10.66
N PRO A 163 -7.44 0.28 11.60
CA PRO A 163 -8.56 1.20 11.48
C PRO A 163 -8.07 2.66 11.46
N PRO A 164 -8.82 3.60 10.88
CA PRO A 164 -8.41 5.00 10.72
C PRO A 164 -7.94 5.67 12.01
N GLU A 165 -8.51 5.29 13.16
CA GLU A 165 -8.15 5.83 14.48
C GLU A 165 -6.72 5.48 14.93
N LYS A 166 -6.15 4.39 14.40
CA LYS A 166 -4.78 3.97 14.68
C LYS A 166 -3.76 4.49 13.67
N GLN A 167 -4.23 5.12 12.61
CA GLN A 167 -3.38 5.71 11.60
C GLN A 167 -2.98 7.12 12.03
N ALA A 168 -1.73 7.51 11.77
CA ALA A 168 -1.28 8.88 11.99
C ALA A 168 -1.31 9.63 10.66
N VAL A 169 -2.11 10.70 10.60
CA VAL A 169 -2.28 11.54 9.41
C VAL A 169 -1.64 12.89 9.66
N PHE A 170 -0.75 13.30 8.78
CA PHE A 170 -0.07 14.60 8.79
C PHE A 170 -0.48 15.38 7.56
N GLU A 171 -1.28 16.42 7.75
CA GLU A 171 -1.75 17.28 6.66
C GLU A 171 -0.62 18.18 6.15
N ASN A 172 -0.69 18.58 4.89
CA ASN A 172 0.29 19.49 4.25
C ASN A 172 1.75 19.01 4.34
N HIS A 173 1.97 17.70 4.25
CA HIS A 173 3.30 17.12 4.32
C HIS A 173 4.08 17.32 3.02
N HIS A 174 3.42 17.27 1.88
CA HIS A 174 4.02 17.39 0.56
C HIS A 174 3.06 18.07 -0.42
N GLU A 175 3.57 18.45 -1.59
CA GLU A 175 2.77 19.07 -2.64
C GLU A 175 1.68 18.09 -3.16
N PRO A 176 0.40 18.51 -3.20
CA PRO A 176 -0.68 17.63 -3.66
C PRO A 176 -0.67 17.46 -5.19
N ILE A 177 -0.86 16.22 -5.66
CA ILE A 177 -1.15 15.94 -7.08
C ILE A 177 -2.61 16.22 -7.39
N ILE A 178 -3.49 15.95 -6.43
CA ILE A 178 -4.95 16.13 -6.53
C ILE A 178 -5.39 17.02 -5.36
N ASP A 179 -6.19 18.03 -5.64
CA ASP A 179 -6.79 18.86 -4.59
C ASP A 179 -7.80 18.04 -3.76
N ARG A 180 -8.02 18.51 -2.53
CA ARG A 180 -8.86 17.80 -1.55
C ARG A 180 -10.31 17.71 -2.01
N GLU A 181 -10.84 18.76 -2.63
CA GLU A 181 -12.22 18.80 -3.11
C GLU A 181 -12.45 17.76 -4.21
N THR A 182 -11.53 17.68 -5.17
CA THR A 182 -11.54 16.65 -6.23
C THR A 182 -11.48 15.25 -5.64
N TRP A 183 -10.61 15.01 -4.64
CA TRP A 183 -10.51 13.71 -3.99
C TRP A 183 -11.82 13.33 -3.29
N GLU A 184 -12.40 14.23 -2.48
CA GLU A 184 -13.65 14.01 -1.75
C GLU A 184 -14.81 13.72 -2.73
N ARG A 185 -14.92 14.48 -3.82
CA ARG A 185 -15.94 14.26 -4.85
C ARG A 185 -15.82 12.89 -5.52
N VAL A 186 -14.59 12.44 -5.79
CA VAL A 186 -14.34 11.08 -6.31
C VAL A 186 -14.78 10.02 -5.30
N GLN A 187 -14.51 10.21 -3.98
CA GLN A 187 -14.98 9.28 -2.95
C GLN A 187 -16.52 9.23 -2.90
N GLU A 188 -17.21 10.35 -3.06
CA GLU A 188 -18.68 10.39 -3.10
C GLU A 188 -19.24 9.63 -4.31
N LEU A 189 -18.66 9.85 -5.50
CA LEU A 189 -19.08 9.15 -6.72
C LEU A 189 -18.86 7.63 -6.62
N ARG A 190 -17.91 7.19 -5.81
CA ARG A 190 -17.57 5.77 -5.64
C ARG A 190 -18.32 5.09 -4.50
N LYS A 191 -19.05 5.84 -3.66
CA LYS A 191 -19.93 5.22 -2.67
C LYS A 191 -20.97 4.37 -3.39
N PRO A 192 -21.18 3.10 -3.00
CA PRO A 192 -22.23 2.29 -3.59
C PRO A 192 -23.56 3.00 -3.35
N VAL A 193 -24.28 3.31 -4.43
CA VAL A 193 -25.66 3.79 -4.33
C VAL A 193 -26.47 2.63 -3.75
N SER A 194 -26.82 2.72 -2.47
CA SER A 194 -27.77 1.80 -1.86
C SER A 194 -29.11 2.05 -2.51
N TYR A 195 -29.44 1.24 -3.52
CA TYR A 195 -30.80 1.17 -4.03
C TYR A 195 -31.67 0.57 -2.94
N THR A 196 -32.24 1.39 -2.10
CA THR A 196 -33.45 1.03 -1.37
C THR A 196 -34.53 0.84 -2.44
N HIS A 197 -34.76 -0.41 -2.82
CA HIS A 197 -35.96 -0.80 -3.54
C HIS A 197 -37.15 -0.37 -2.69
N LEU A 198 -37.74 0.79 -3.01
CA LEU A 198 -39.12 1.08 -2.71
C LEU A 198 -39.92 0.02 -3.49
N ARG A 199 -40.22 -1.10 -2.86
CA ARG A 199 -41.28 -2.00 -3.28
C ARG A 199 -42.55 -1.19 -3.22
N ALA A 200 -43.02 -0.70 -4.38
CA ALA A 200 -44.35 -0.25 -4.53
C ALA A 200 -45.26 -1.46 -4.21
N HIS A 201 -45.95 -1.41 -3.09
CA HIS A 201 -47.07 -2.27 -2.80
C HIS A 201 -48.16 -1.90 -3.79
N GLU A 202 -48.27 -2.64 -4.89
CA GLU A 202 -49.49 -2.70 -5.66
C GLU A 202 -50.54 -3.41 -4.80
N THR A 203 -51.36 -2.62 -4.13
CA THR A 203 -52.63 -3.07 -3.57
C THR A 203 -53.53 -3.42 -4.76
N ARG A 204 -53.58 -4.70 -5.13
CA ARG A 204 -54.69 -5.22 -5.94
C ARG A 204 -55.95 -5.15 -5.10
N SER A 205 -56.79 -4.13 -5.34
CA SER A 205 -58.19 -4.15 -5.00
C SER A 205 -58.89 -5.11 -5.96
N ASN A 206 -59.37 -6.22 -5.44
CA ASN A 206 -60.37 -7.03 -6.11
C ASN A 206 -61.74 -6.38 -5.91
N LEU A 207 -62.44 -6.15 -6.99
CA LEU A 207 -63.88 -6.17 -7.15
C LEU A 207 -64.21 -7.26 -8.16
#